data_1291f5c64806382367a730bc41b563b5
#
_entry.id   1291f5c64806382367a730bc41b563b5
#
_cell.length_a   1.000
_cell.length_b   1.000
_cell.length_c   1.000
_cell.angle_alpha   90.00
_cell.angle_beta   90.00
_cell.angle_gamma   90.00
#
_symmetry.space_group_name_H-M   'P 1'
#
loop_
_entity.id
_entity.type
_entity.pdbx_description
1 polymer ?
#
loop_
_entity_poly.entity_id
_entity_poly.type
_entity_poly.pdbx_seq_one_letter_code
_entity_poly.pdbx_strand_id
1 'polypeptide(L)'
;MPTRQRPFVVEILTLLALVAAPFVLPHLGFAPATINRILVWGLVGIGFDLLFGFTGLLSFGQAAFFGTGGMIAAYLLTQAGFSDTITATLIGTVAAGVIGYLIGLLALRRTGIYFAMITVAIAEVFFFLEFNPLSAYTGGENGMPGVPPPNLNLGFARFEF
;
A
#
# COMPACT_ATOMS: atom_id res chain seq x y z
N MET A 1 4.79 -22.62 -27.55
CA MET A 1 6.02 -22.11 -26.91
C MET A 1 6.20 -22.89 -25.61
N PRO A 2 7.33 -23.56 -25.36
CA PRO A 2 7.53 -24.30 -24.12
C PRO A 2 7.65 -23.29 -22.98
N THR A 3 6.76 -23.38 -22.00
CA THR A 3 6.85 -22.68 -20.74
C THR A 3 8.09 -23.17 -20.02
N ARG A 4 9.16 -22.36 -20.10
CA ARG A 4 10.40 -22.62 -19.36
C ARG A 4 10.04 -22.54 -17.88
N GLN A 5 9.88 -23.69 -17.23
CA GLN A 5 9.77 -23.76 -15.78
C GLN A 5 11.02 -23.10 -15.20
N ARG A 6 10.84 -21.88 -14.68
CA ARG A 6 11.92 -21.21 -13.94
C ARG A 6 12.19 -22.06 -12.71
N PRO A 7 13.43 -22.43 -12.45
CA PRO A 7 13.73 -23.26 -11.30
C PRO A 7 13.24 -22.53 -10.03
N PHE A 8 12.51 -23.21 -9.15
CA PHE A 8 12.11 -22.78 -7.81
C PHE A 8 13.22 -22.09 -7.01
N VAL A 9 14.46 -22.30 -7.41
CA VAL A 9 15.67 -21.69 -6.84
C VAL A 9 15.64 -20.16 -6.91
N VAL A 10 15.16 -19.56 -8.00
CA VAL A 10 15.10 -18.10 -8.13
C VAL A 10 14.07 -17.52 -7.18
N GLU A 11 12.91 -18.16 -7.05
CA GLU A 11 11.84 -17.75 -6.14
C GLU A 11 12.29 -17.85 -4.68
N ILE A 12 12.95 -18.97 -4.31
CA ILE A 12 13.50 -19.16 -2.96
C ILE A 12 14.59 -18.13 -2.67
N LEU A 13 15.51 -17.86 -3.60
CA LEU A 13 16.56 -16.89 -3.43
C LEU A 13 15.99 -15.46 -3.27
N THR A 14 14.97 -15.11 -4.04
CA THR A 14 14.30 -13.81 -3.94
C THR A 14 13.61 -13.67 -2.58
N LEU A 15 12.94 -14.72 -2.12
CA LEU A 15 12.26 -14.71 -0.83
C LEU A 15 13.26 -14.64 0.33
N LEU A 16 14.36 -15.38 0.25
CA LEU A 16 15.47 -15.31 1.22
C LEU A 16 16.11 -13.92 1.24
N ALA A 17 16.33 -13.30 0.07
CA ALA A 17 16.87 -11.95 -0.02
C ALA A 17 15.92 -10.91 0.61
N LEU A 18 14.61 -11.03 0.38
CA LEU A 18 13.61 -10.16 1.00
C LEU A 18 13.56 -10.30 2.52
N VAL A 19 13.61 -11.53 3.03
CA VAL A 19 13.61 -11.80 4.48
C VAL A 19 14.93 -11.35 5.11
N ALA A 20 16.06 -11.49 4.43
CA ALA A 20 17.37 -11.06 4.91
C ALA A 20 17.57 -9.53 4.85
N ALA A 21 16.86 -8.85 3.95
CA ALA A 21 17.03 -7.41 3.72
C ALA A 21 16.96 -6.56 5.00
N PRO A 22 15.94 -6.70 5.90
CA PRO A 22 15.86 -5.89 7.12
C PRO A 22 17.02 -6.14 8.11
N PHE A 23 17.69 -7.28 8.01
CA PHE A 23 18.81 -7.61 8.87
C PHE A 23 20.16 -7.19 8.30
N VAL A 24 20.33 -7.29 6.99
CA VAL A 24 21.62 -7.01 6.30
C VAL A 24 21.77 -5.54 5.96
N LEU A 25 20.71 -4.89 5.47
CA LEU A 25 20.78 -3.50 5.01
C LEU A 25 21.17 -2.48 6.08
N PRO A 26 20.78 -2.60 7.37
CA PRO A 26 21.28 -1.70 8.42
C PRO A 26 22.78 -1.75 8.58
N HIS A 27 23.40 -2.93 8.45
CA HIS A 27 24.86 -3.10 8.54
C HIS A 27 25.59 -2.48 7.33
N LEU A 28 24.90 -2.26 6.23
CA LEU A 28 25.42 -1.54 5.04
C LEU A 28 25.21 -0.02 5.11
N GLY A 29 24.73 0.50 6.26
CA GLY A 29 24.53 1.92 6.48
C GLY A 29 23.18 2.49 5.99
N PHE A 30 22.23 1.63 5.61
CA PHE A 30 20.88 2.10 5.24
C PHE A 30 20.05 2.41 6.49
N ALA A 31 19.41 3.59 6.49
CA ALA A 31 18.50 3.95 7.57
C ALA A 31 17.28 3.00 7.60
N PRO A 32 16.78 2.59 8.79
CA PRO A 32 15.61 1.72 8.91
C PRO A 32 14.37 2.23 8.16
N ALA A 33 14.16 3.55 8.17
CA ALA A 33 13.08 4.18 7.41
C ALA A 33 13.17 3.94 5.90
N THR A 34 14.38 3.87 5.33
CA THR A 34 14.60 3.57 3.91
C THR A 34 14.26 2.11 3.60
N ILE A 35 14.62 1.21 4.50
CA ILE A 35 14.34 -0.23 4.35
C ILE A 35 12.83 -0.47 4.37
N ASN A 36 12.13 0.12 5.34
CA ASN A 36 10.67 0.03 5.43
C ASN A 36 10.00 0.57 4.16
N ARG A 37 10.48 1.70 3.65
CA ARG A 37 9.96 2.29 2.41
C ARG A 37 10.15 1.36 1.21
N ILE A 38 11.30 0.72 1.07
CA ILE A 38 11.57 -0.25 -0.01
C ILE A 38 10.60 -1.45 0.09
N LEU A 39 10.39 -2.00 1.29
CA LEU A 39 9.49 -3.12 1.51
C LEU A 39 8.03 -2.77 1.19
N VAL A 40 7.58 -1.60 1.61
CA VAL A 40 6.22 -1.10 1.34
C VAL A 40 6.00 -0.91 -0.16
N TRP A 41 6.94 -0.25 -0.87
CA TRP A 41 6.85 -0.09 -2.31
C TRP A 41 6.97 -1.42 -3.07
N GLY A 42 7.74 -2.37 -2.55
CA GLY A 42 7.77 -3.74 -3.06
C GLY A 42 6.41 -4.42 -2.98
N LEU A 43 5.69 -4.26 -1.86
CA LEU A 43 4.34 -4.80 -1.70
C LEU A 43 3.34 -4.17 -2.68
N VAL A 44 3.41 -2.86 -2.87
CA VAL A 44 2.60 -2.15 -3.89
C VAL A 44 2.91 -2.68 -5.29
N GLY A 45 4.19 -2.92 -5.60
CA GLY A 45 4.63 -3.51 -6.87
C GLY A 45 4.05 -4.91 -7.10
N ILE A 46 4.02 -5.76 -6.08
CA ILE A 46 3.38 -7.09 -6.16
C ILE A 46 1.88 -6.96 -6.46
N GLY A 47 1.19 -6.04 -5.79
CA GLY A 47 -0.23 -5.76 -6.06
C GLY A 47 -0.47 -5.31 -7.51
N PHE A 48 0.43 -4.49 -8.06
CA PHE A 48 0.39 -4.07 -9.46
C PHE A 48 0.61 -5.24 -10.41
N ASP A 49 1.61 -6.08 -10.14
CA ASP A 49 1.95 -7.24 -10.96
C ASP A 49 0.82 -8.29 -10.97
N LEU A 50 0.16 -8.50 -9.83
CA LEU A 50 -1.01 -9.36 -9.73
C LEU A 50 -2.12 -8.88 -10.67
N LEU A 51 -2.44 -7.60 -10.66
CA LEU A 51 -3.49 -7.06 -11.52
C LEU A 51 -3.09 -7.13 -12.99
N PHE A 52 -1.90 -6.65 -13.33
CA PHE A 52 -1.42 -6.65 -14.70
C PHE A 52 -1.13 -8.05 -15.23
N GLY A 53 -0.49 -8.90 -14.41
CA GLY A 53 -0.09 -10.25 -14.80
C GLY A 53 -1.26 -11.21 -15.03
N PHE A 54 -2.30 -11.14 -14.19
CA PHE A 54 -3.46 -12.03 -14.31
C PHE A 54 -4.56 -11.50 -15.23
N THR A 55 -4.83 -10.20 -15.20
CA THR A 55 -5.95 -9.62 -15.95
C THR A 55 -5.52 -8.91 -17.22
N GLY A 56 -4.22 -8.61 -17.38
CA GLY A 56 -3.69 -7.79 -18.47
C GLY A 56 -4.13 -6.32 -18.42
N LEU A 57 -4.73 -5.88 -17.31
CA LEU A 57 -5.24 -4.53 -17.13
C LEU A 57 -4.18 -3.64 -16.46
N LEU A 58 -3.71 -2.65 -17.20
CA LEU A 58 -2.77 -1.65 -16.69
C LEU A 58 -3.54 -0.60 -15.87
N SER A 59 -3.43 -0.66 -14.54
CA SER A 59 -4.08 0.29 -13.64
C SER A 59 -3.07 1.25 -13.04
N PHE A 60 -3.30 2.54 -13.20
CA PHE A 60 -2.56 3.60 -12.53
C PHE A 60 -3.25 4.11 -11.25
N GLY A 61 -4.43 3.58 -10.94
CA GLY A 61 -5.21 3.96 -9.76
C GLY A 61 -4.73 3.36 -8.43
N GLN A 62 -3.71 2.50 -8.43
CA GLN A 62 -3.27 1.81 -7.21
C GLN A 62 -2.76 2.77 -6.14
N ALA A 63 -2.14 3.89 -6.54
CA ALA A 63 -1.68 4.91 -5.62
C ALA A 63 -2.84 5.52 -4.81
N ALA A 64 -4.01 5.71 -5.43
CA ALA A 64 -5.20 6.23 -4.75
C ALA A 64 -5.68 5.28 -3.65
N PHE A 65 -5.75 3.97 -3.93
CA PHE A 65 -6.20 2.98 -2.94
C PHE A 65 -5.20 2.83 -1.79
N PHE A 66 -3.92 2.80 -2.12
CA PHE A 66 -2.85 2.73 -1.13
C PHE A 66 -2.81 4.00 -0.27
N GLY A 67 -2.89 5.18 -0.88
CA GLY A 67 -2.93 6.48 -0.19
C GLY A 67 -4.13 6.58 0.73
N THR A 68 -5.34 6.34 0.21
CA THR A 68 -6.57 6.42 1.00
C THR A 68 -6.57 5.43 2.18
N GLY A 69 -6.13 4.19 1.98
CA GLY A 69 -6.03 3.21 3.06
C GLY A 69 -5.05 3.63 4.15
N GLY A 70 -3.89 4.16 3.75
CA GLY A 70 -2.88 4.70 4.66
C GLY A 70 -3.37 5.92 5.43
N MET A 71 -4.05 6.86 4.76
CA MET A 71 -4.64 8.05 5.39
C MET A 71 -5.72 7.71 6.42
N ILE A 72 -6.60 6.75 6.10
CA ILE A 72 -7.63 6.28 7.04
C ILE A 72 -6.96 5.65 8.27
N ALA A 73 -5.96 4.79 8.08
CA ALA A 73 -5.24 4.19 9.19
C ALA A 73 -4.52 5.24 10.05
N ALA A 74 -3.86 6.21 9.42
CA ALA A 74 -3.19 7.30 10.12
C ALA A 74 -4.18 8.18 10.90
N TYR A 75 -5.33 8.51 10.32
CA TYR A 75 -6.39 9.27 10.98
C TYR A 75 -6.93 8.54 12.23
N LEU A 76 -7.17 7.24 12.13
CA LEU A 76 -7.63 6.44 13.27
C LEU A 76 -6.61 6.43 14.41
N LEU A 77 -5.33 6.37 14.10
CA LEU A 77 -4.26 6.37 15.11
C LEU A 77 -4.03 7.75 15.75
N THR A 78 -4.24 8.84 14.99
CA THR A 78 -3.92 10.20 15.48
C THR A 78 -5.13 10.91 16.06
N GLN A 79 -6.29 10.81 15.45
CA GLN A 79 -7.47 11.59 15.78
C GLN A 79 -8.57 10.79 16.48
N ALA A 80 -8.76 9.52 16.11
CA ALA A 80 -9.80 8.68 16.68
C ALA A 80 -9.36 7.91 17.95
N GLY A 81 -8.12 8.08 18.39
CA GLY A 81 -7.61 7.51 19.64
C GLY A 81 -7.39 5.99 19.62
N PHE A 82 -7.28 5.40 18.44
CA PHE A 82 -6.89 4.00 18.32
C PHE A 82 -5.43 3.83 18.74
N SER A 83 -5.18 2.94 19.69
CA SER A 83 -3.81 2.62 20.16
C SER A 83 -3.20 1.42 19.44
N ASP A 84 -4.02 0.66 18.69
CA ASP A 84 -3.59 -0.57 18.04
C ASP A 84 -3.41 -0.36 16.53
N THR A 85 -2.15 -0.43 16.09
CA THR A 85 -1.76 -0.22 14.69
C THR A 85 -2.35 -1.29 13.76
N ILE A 86 -2.49 -2.53 14.24
CA ILE A 86 -3.03 -3.63 13.41
C ILE A 86 -4.49 -3.34 13.08
N THR A 87 -5.29 -3.01 14.10
CA THR A 87 -6.72 -2.71 13.93
C THR A 87 -6.94 -1.52 13.01
N ALA A 88 -6.16 -0.44 13.19
CA ALA A 88 -6.25 0.74 12.34
C ALA A 88 -5.88 0.41 10.87
N THR A 89 -4.83 -0.38 10.66
CA THR A 89 -4.40 -0.81 9.32
C THR A 89 -5.44 -1.73 8.66
N LEU A 90 -6.04 -2.65 9.42
CA LEU A 90 -7.11 -3.51 8.90
C LEU A 90 -8.33 -2.70 8.46
N ILE A 91 -8.76 -1.73 9.27
CA ILE A 91 -9.87 -0.86 8.91
C ILE A 91 -9.54 -0.05 7.65
N GLY A 92 -8.33 0.54 7.57
CA GLY A 92 -7.86 1.24 6.38
C GLY A 92 -7.83 0.35 5.13
N THR A 93 -7.38 -0.90 5.28
CA THR A 93 -7.34 -1.88 4.19
C THR A 93 -8.74 -2.26 3.71
N VAL A 94 -9.67 -2.51 4.64
CA VAL A 94 -11.06 -2.82 4.29
C VAL A 94 -11.72 -1.62 3.60
N ALA A 95 -11.53 -0.41 4.10
CA ALA A 95 -12.04 0.81 3.49
C ALA A 95 -11.49 1.01 2.07
N ALA A 96 -10.17 0.86 1.87
CA ALA A 96 -9.55 0.91 0.56
C ALA A 96 -10.08 -0.18 -0.38
N GLY A 97 -10.33 -1.39 0.15
CA GLY A 97 -10.93 -2.50 -0.60
C GLY A 97 -12.36 -2.20 -1.06
N VAL A 98 -13.18 -1.62 -0.21
CA VAL A 98 -14.56 -1.21 -0.56
C VAL A 98 -14.53 -0.12 -1.63
N ILE A 99 -13.70 0.90 -1.46
CA ILE A 99 -13.52 1.97 -2.45
C ILE A 99 -13.02 1.38 -3.77
N GLY A 100 -12.02 0.51 -3.72
CA GLY A 100 -11.46 -0.17 -4.89
C GLY A 100 -12.49 -1.03 -5.60
N TYR A 101 -13.37 -1.71 -4.87
CA TYR A 101 -14.47 -2.47 -5.44
C TYR A 101 -15.47 -1.58 -6.20
N LEU A 102 -15.90 -0.47 -5.58
CA LEU A 102 -16.83 0.48 -6.21
C LEU A 102 -16.23 1.10 -7.47
N ILE A 103 -14.96 1.49 -7.43
CA ILE A 103 -14.23 2.02 -8.58
C ILE A 103 -14.05 0.95 -9.65
N GLY A 104 -13.74 -0.28 -9.25
CA GLY A 104 -13.61 -1.42 -10.14
C GLY A 104 -14.88 -1.69 -10.93
N LEU A 105 -16.06 -1.63 -10.31
CA LEU A 105 -17.35 -1.76 -11.00
C LEU A 105 -17.55 -0.73 -12.11
N LEU A 106 -17.00 0.47 -11.93
CA LEU A 106 -17.07 1.53 -12.92
C LEU A 106 -15.99 1.37 -14.00
N ALA A 107 -14.74 1.16 -13.58
CA ALA A 107 -13.58 1.12 -14.47
C ALA A 107 -13.55 -0.13 -15.36
N LEU A 108 -13.96 -1.30 -14.84
CA LEU A 108 -13.98 -2.56 -15.56
C LEU A 108 -15.02 -2.63 -16.70
N ARG A 109 -15.87 -1.62 -16.83
CA ARG A 109 -16.76 -1.50 -18.00
C ARG A 109 -15.99 -1.21 -19.31
N ARG A 110 -14.73 -0.85 -19.20
CA ARG A 110 -13.83 -0.57 -20.33
C ARG A 110 -12.54 -1.37 -20.15
N THR A 111 -11.93 -1.73 -21.28
CA THR A 111 -10.69 -2.52 -21.32
C THR A 111 -9.58 -1.77 -22.06
N GLY A 112 -8.37 -2.29 -21.96
CA GLY A 112 -7.20 -1.72 -22.64
C GLY A 112 -6.85 -0.31 -22.18
N ILE A 113 -6.53 0.56 -23.13
CA ILE A 113 -6.07 1.94 -22.85
C ILE A 113 -7.12 2.79 -22.15
N TYR A 114 -8.41 2.55 -22.44
CA TYR A 114 -9.49 3.29 -21.78
C TYR A 114 -9.58 3.00 -20.29
N PHE A 115 -9.34 1.76 -19.88
CA PHE A 115 -9.24 1.38 -18.46
C PHE A 115 -8.10 2.14 -17.78
N ALA A 116 -6.91 2.17 -18.41
CA ALA A 116 -5.76 2.89 -17.89
C ALA A 116 -6.07 4.40 -17.71
N MET A 117 -6.69 5.03 -18.69
CA MET A 117 -7.05 6.46 -18.62
C MET A 117 -8.08 6.75 -17.52
N ILE A 118 -9.09 5.89 -17.35
CA ILE A 118 -10.08 6.02 -16.27
C ILE A 118 -9.42 5.91 -14.91
N THR A 119 -8.51 4.95 -14.73
CA THR A 119 -7.82 4.75 -13.45
C THR A 119 -6.87 5.90 -13.10
N VAL A 120 -6.22 6.53 -14.09
CA VAL A 120 -5.45 7.78 -13.89
C VAL A 120 -6.37 8.90 -13.43
N ALA A 121 -7.49 9.13 -14.15
CA ALA A 121 -8.42 10.20 -13.81
C ALA A 121 -8.99 10.03 -12.38
N ILE A 122 -9.28 8.79 -11.98
CA ILE A 122 -9.73 8.48 -10.61
C ILE A 122 -8.61 8.78 -9.61
N ALA A 123 -7.37 8.38 -9.88
CA ALA A 123 -6.24 8.68 -9.00
C ALA A 123 -6.05 10.18 -8.78
N GLU A 124 -6.18 10.98 -9.84
CA GLU A 124 -6.12 12.46 -9.75
C GLU A 124 -7.26 13.04 -8.92
N VAL A 125 -8.48 12.50 -9.05
CA VAL A 125 -9.60 12.92 -8.20
C VAL A 125 -9.32 12.63 -6.72
N PHE A 126 -8.80 11.45 -6.38
CA PHE A 126 -8.44 11.11 -5.00
C PHE A 126 -7.32 12.01 -4.49
N PHE A 127 -6.29 12.24 -5.29
CA PHE A 127 -5.21 13.17 -4.95
C PHE A 127 -5.77 14.57 -4.67
N PHE A 128 -6.62 15.09 -5.55
CA PHE A 128 -7.25 16.38 -5.34
C PHE A 128 -8.07 16.44 -4.05
N LEU A 129 -8.86 15.40 -3.76
CA LEU A 129 -9.68 15.33 -2.54
C LEU A 129 -8.82 15.32 -1.28
N GLU A 130 -7.74 14.55 -1.26
CA GLU A 130 -6.83 14.44 -0.13
C GLU A 130 -6.09 15.75 0.16
N PHE A 131 -5.68 16.48 -0.88
CA PHE A 131 -4.88 17.69 -0.73
C PHE A 131 -5.68 18.98 -0.58
N ASN A 132 -6.94 19.00 -0.99
CA ASN A 132 -7.76 20.21 -0.92
C ASN A 132 -8.87 20.12 0.13
N PRO A 133 -10.06 19.52 -0.17
CA PRO A 133 -11.16 19.59 0.80
C PRO A 133 -10.90 18.76 2.07
N LEU A 134 -10.13 17.70 1.97
CA LEU A 134 -9.81 16.80 3.11
C LEU A 134 -8.48 17.14 3.79
N SER A 135 -7.78 18.21 3.37
CA SER A 135 -6.47 18.58 3.91
C SER A 135 -6.44 18.76 5.43
N ALA A 136 -7.55 19.19 6.02
CA ALA A 136 -7.71 19.30 7.47
C ALA A 136 -7.64 17.94 8.19
N TYR A 137 -8.00 16.87 7.51
CA TYR A 137 -8.01 15.49 8.04
C TYR A 137 -6.81 14.67 7.59
N THR A 138 -6.25 14.97 6.43
CA THR A 138 -5.12 14.24 5.84
C THR A 138 -3.76 14.85 6.13
N GLY A 139 -3.75 16.13 6.57
CA GLY A 139 -2.53 16.93 6.71
C GLY A 139 -2.06 17.56 5.40
N GLY A 140 -2.76 17.34 4.28
CA GLY A 140 -2.45 17.92 2.97
C GLY A 140 -1.04 17.56 2.50
N GLU A 141 -0.29 18.53 1.97
CA GLU A 141 1.08 18.33 1.45
C GLU A 141 2.09 17.92 2.54
N ASN A 142 1.85 18.23 3.79
CA ASN A 142 2.76 17.90 4.90
C ASN A 142 2.54 16.48 5.43
N GLY A 143 1.48 15.80 4.97
CA GLY A 143 1.06 14.53 5.53
C GLY A 143 0.54 14.66 6.96
N MET A 144 0.16 13.56 7.57
CA MET A 144 -0.39 13.55 8.93
C MET A 144 0.74 13.44 9.96
N PRO A 145 1.02 14.52 10.73
CA PRO A 145 2.04 14.47 11.78
C PRO A 145 1.51 13.71 13.00
N GLY A 146 2.44 13.12 13.77
CA GLY A 146 2.11 12.50 15.06
C GLY A 146 1.54 11.09 14.99
N VAL A 147 1.70 10.39 13.87
CA VAL A 147 1.42 8.95 13.82
C VAL A 147 2.33 8.24 14.81
N PRO A 148 1.78 7.53 15.83
CA PRO A 148 2.59 6.85 16.82
C PRO A 148 3.43 5.73 16.19
N PRO A 149 4.56 5.37 16.81
CA PRO A 149 5.32 4.20 16.37
C PRO A 149 4.42 2.94 16.40
N PRO A 150 4.66 1.98 15.50
CA PRO A 150 3.80 0.82 15.39
C PRO A 150 3.84 -0.02 16.67
N ASN A 151 2.68 -0.15 17.31
CA ASN A 151 2.48 -1.02 18.46
C ASN A 151 1.81 -2.30 17.99
N LEU A 152 2.52 -3.42 18.14
CA LEU A 152 1.97 -4.75 17.87
C LEU A 152 1.37 -5.32 19.15
N ASN A 153 0.05 -5.20 19.30
CA ASN A 153 -0.68 -5.78 20.42
C ASN A 153 -1.37 -7.07 19.94
N LEU A 154 -0.65 -8.19 20.04
CA LEU A 154 -1.14 -9.52 19.65
C LEU A 154 -1.99 -10.19 20.75
N GLY A 155 -2.45 -9.45 21.75
CA GLY A 155 -3.24 -9.99 22.85
C GLY A 155 -2.44 -10.75 23.91
N PHE A 156 -1.36 -11.41 23.53
CA PHE A 156 -0.46 -12.17 24.39
C PHE A 156 0.97 -11.59 24.47
N ALA A 157 1.34 -10.66 23.60
CA ALA A 157 2.61 -9.95 23.61
C ALA A 157 2.46 -8.53 23.04
N ARG A 158 3.03 -7.54 23.73
CA ARG A 158 3.17 -6.16 23.26
C ARG A 158 4.59 -5.97 22.78
N PHE A 159 4.76 -5.60 21.53
CA PHE A 159 6.03 -5.17 20.96
C PHE A 159 5.92 -3.68 20.64
N GLU A 160 6.72 -2.86 21.32
CA GLU A 160 6.92 -1.44 21.02
C GLU A 160 8.24 -1.33 20.25
N PHE A 161 8.19 -0.74 19.05
CA PHE A 161 9.35 -0.58 18.17
C PHE A 161 9.79 0.89 18.08
#